data_c6514281442fb8fd5c62732ad7937d57
#
_entry.id   c6514281442fb8fd5c62732ad7937d57
#
_cell.length_a   1.000
_cell.length_b   1.000
_cell.length_c   1.000
_cell.angle_alpha   90.00
_cell.angle_beta   90.00
_cell.angle_gamma   90.00
#
_symmetry.space_group_name_H-M   'P 1'
#
loop_
_entity.id
_entity.type
_entity.pdbx_description
1 polymer ?
#
loop_
_entity_poly.entity_id
_entity_poly.type
_entity_poly.pdbx_seq_one_letter_code
_entity_poly.pdbx_strand_id
1 'polypeptide(L)'
;HPDVITIREMLKADGFTVKDFNMNAYMEVRALTQKFIDDFLGYWIDPRNSKMTSLLVGCGLPGGMMGSLMADLKGMHAAINANLVKRGQSALSEDELLVELFDEVQRIWPMLGTPCLVTPFSQYVKNAALMNLYSKSMGEKPFTRMDPAMWGMILGKSGKLPGELAPEIIELAKEKGMEFYTDDPQALYPDVLPQFIAEMEEKGWD
;
A
#
# COMPACT_ATOMS: atom_id res chain seq x y z
N HIS A 1 8.25 -9.51 4.54
CA HIS A 1 7.87 -10.11 5.83
C HIS A 1 9.05 -10.85 6.41
N PRO A 2 9.30 -10.75 7.72
CA PRO A 2 10.36 -11.52 8.34
C PRO A 2 10.07 -13.03 8.27
N ASP A 3 11.13 -13.81 8.25
CA ASP A 3 11.05 -15.27 8.26
C ASP A 3 10.44 -15.77 9.57
N VAL A 4 9.68 -16.87 9.52
CA VAL A 4 8.98 -17.43 10.69
C VAL A 4 9.96 -17.82 11.80
N ILE A 5 11.18 -18.25 11.47
CA ILE A 5 12.21 -18.59 12.45
C ILE A 5 12.66 -17.33 13.18
N THR A 6 12.90 -16.24 12.43
CA THR A 6 13.27 -14.94 12.99
C THR A 6 12.20 -14.42 13.94
N ILE A 7 10.92 -14.44 13.54
CA ILE A 7 9.80 -14.03 14.41
C ILE A 7 9.75 -14.87 15.67
N ARG A 8 9.90 -16.18 15.52
CA ARG A 8 9.89 -17.11 16.66
C ARG A 8 10.98 -16.79 17.68
N GLU A 9 12.20 -16.57 17.23
CA GLU A 9 13.31 -16.24 18.12
C GLU A 9 13.16 -14.85 18.75
N MET A 10 12.62 -13.88 18.04
CA MET A 10 12.28 -12.56 18.61
C MET A 10 11.23 -12.69 19.72
N LEU A 11 10.13 -13.41 19.47
CA LEU A 11 9.09 -13.63 20.47
C LEU A 11 9.61 -14.34 21.73
N LYS A 12 10.50 -15.34 21.56
CA LYS A 12 11.15 -15.99 22.69
C LYS A 12 12.05 -15.03 23.48
N ALA A 13 12.81 -14.18 22.78
CA ALA A 13 13.65 -13.19 23.40
C ALA A 13 12.84 -12.17 24.23
N ASP A 14 11.62 -11.87 23.80
CA ASP A 14 10.67 -11.00 24.52
C ASP A 14 9.89 -11.76 25.64
N GLY A 15 10.22 -13.01 25.90
CA GLY A 15 9.64 -13.81 27.00
C GLY A 15 8.33 -14.54 26.66
N PHE A 16 7.92 -14.58 25.39
CA PHE A 16 6.74 -15.33 24.98
C PHE A 16 7.01 -16.84 24.88
N THR A 17 6.05 -17.64 25.32
CA THR A 17 6.06 -19.08 25.08
C THR A 17 5.62 -19.37 23.65
N VAL A 18 6.53 -19.86 22.83
CA VAL A 18 6.26 -20.19 21.43
C VAL A 18 6.28 -21.70 21.24
N LYS A 19 5.21 -22.27 20.67
CA LYS A 19 5.15 -23.71 20.39
C LYS A 19 6.26 -24.14 19.43
N ASP A 20 6.81 -25.31 19.69
CA ASP A 20 7.71 -25.95 18.75
C ASP A 20 6.95 -26.47 17.54
N PHE A 21 7.62 -26.45 16.40
CA PHE A 21 7.12 -27.04 15.15
C PHE A 21 8.20 -27.96 14.56
N ASN A 22 7.79 -28.83 13.67
CA ASN A 22 8.72 -29.76 13.02
C ASN A 22 9.61 -28.99 12.03
N MET A 23 10.84 -28.69 12.46
CA MET A 23 11.80 -27.95 11.66
C MET A 23 12.16 -28.66 10.35
N ASN A 24 12.26 -30.00 10.38
CA ASN A 24 12.59 -30.76 9.17
C ASN A 24 11.49 -30.64 8.14
N ALA A 25 10.23 -30.80 8.55
CA ALA A 25 9.08 -30.60 7.66
C ALA A 25 9.02 -29.17 7.11
N TYR A 26 9.30 -28.17 7.95
CA TYR A 26 9.39 -26.78 7.52
C TYR A 26 10.45 -26.57 6.43
N MET A 27 11.65 -27.11 6.63
CA MET A 27 12.75 -26.97 5.67
C MET A 27 12.45 -27.72 4.38
N GLU A 28 11.79 -28.87 4.43
CA GLU A 28 11.37 -29.62 3.26
C GLU A 28 10.33 -28.83 2.44
N VAL A 29 9.27 -28.30 3.09
CA VAL A 29 8.27 -27.46 2.43
C VAL A 29 8.91 -26.22 1.81
N ARG A 30 9.82 -25.57 2.53
CA ARG A 30 10.56 -24.41 2.03
C ARG A 30 11.37 -24.75 0.77
N ALA A 31 12.09 -25.89 0.78
CA ALA A 31 12.88 -26.33 -0.37
C ALA A 31 12.01 -26.65 -1.59
N LEU A 32 10.89 -27.34 -1.38
CA LEU A 32 9.91 -27.63 -2.44
C LEU A 32 9.29 -26.34 -3.02
N THR A 33 8.93 -25.41 -2.17
CA THR A 33 8.38 -24.11 -2.58
C THR A 33 9.41 -23.31 -3.39
N GLN A 34 10.67 -23.26 -2.91
CA GLN A 34 11.73 -22.56 -3.63
C GLN A 34 11.97 -23.20 -5.01
N LYS A 35 12.02 -24.52 -5.07
CA LYS A 35 12.15 -25.23 -6.36
C LYS A 35 11.00 -24.89 -7.32
N PHE A 36 9.77 -24.85 -6.83
CA PHE A 36 8.62 -24.45 -7.64
C PHE A 36 8.77 -22.99 -8.14
N ILE A 37 9.21 -22.09 -7.29
CA ILE A 37 9.47 -20.68 -7.66
C ILE A 37 10.54 -20.63 -8.77
N ASP A 38 11.64 -21.34 -8.59
CA ASP A 38 12.75 -21.35 -9.55
C ASP A 38 12.35 -21.96 -10.90
N ASP A 39 11.58 -23.05 -10.89
CA ASP A 39 11.17 -23.76 -12.10
C ASP A 39 10.06 -23.04 -12.89
N PHE A 40 9.13 -22.36 -12.23
CA PHE A 40 7.92 -21.83 -12.86
C PHE A 40 7.77 -20.32 -12.77
N LEU A 41 8.06 -19.72 -11.63
CA LEU A 41 7.77 -18.31 -11.42
C LEU A 41 8.85 -17.37 -11.96
N GLY A 42 10.07 -17.87 -12.20
CA GLY A 42 11.19 -17.09 -12.74
C GLY A 42 10.90 -16.47 -14.12
N TYR A 43 9.98 -17.04 -14.88
CA TYR A 43 9.51 -16.49 -16.17
C TYR A 43 8.53 -15.32 -16.01
N TRP A 44 7.84 -15.22 -14.89
CA TRP A 44 6.73 -14.31 -14.67
C TRP A 44 7.07 -13.18 -13.69
N ILE A 45 8.03 -13.42 -12.80
CA ILE A 45 8.41 -12.48 -11.76
C ILE A 45 9.73 -11.82 -12.14
N ASP A 46 9.72 -10.49 -12.26
CA ASP A 46 10.94 -9.70 -12.36
C ASP A 46 11.80 -9.94 -11.09
N PRO A 47 13.06 -10.39 -11.20
CA PRO A 47 13.92 -10.63 -10.03
C PRO A 47 14.06 -9.44 -9.09
N ARG A 48 13.87 -8.22 -9.59
CA ARG A 48 13.85 -6.99 -8.78
C ARG A 48 12.70 -6.98 -7.78
N ASN A 49 11.57 -7.62 -8.09
CA ASN A 49 10.41 -7.69 -7.20
C ASN A 49 10.63 -8.58 -5.97
N SER A 50 11.62 -9.47 -6.00
CA SER A 50 11.97 -10.35 -4.88
C SER A 50 12.98 -9.73 -3.90
N LYS A 51 13.57 -8.59 -4.26
CA LYS A 51 14.56 -7.91 -3.42
C LYS A 51 13.88 -6.86 -2.55
N MET A 52 13.96 -7.05 -1.23
CA MET A 52 13.59 -6.01 -0.29
C MET A 52 14.72 -5.01 -0.17
N THR A 53 14.46 -3.75 -0.49
CA THR A 53 15.42 -2.66 -0.34
C THR A 53 15.28 -2.00 1.03
N SER A 54 16.38 -1.42 1.54
CA SER A 54 16.35 -0.61 2.76
C SER A 54 15.40 0.58 2.67
N LEU A 55 15.18 1.09 1.46
CA LEU A 55 14.22 2.18 1.18
C LEU A 55 12.77 1.78 1.53
N LEU A 56 12.35 0.56 1.19
CA LEU A 56 11.03 0.05 1.58
C LEU A 56 10.83 0.02 3.09
N VAL A 57 11.85 -0.44 3.82
CA VAL A 57 11.80 -0.45 5.28
C VAL A 57 11.71 0.98 5.82
N GLY A 58 12.46 1.90 5.24
CA GLY A 58 12.48 3.32 5.64
C GLY A 58 11.14 4.02 5.43
N CYS A 59 10.44 3.75 4.33
CA CYS A 59 9.15 4.40 4.04
C CYS A 59 7.92 3.69 4.67
N GLY A 60 8.13 2.54 5.34
CA GLY A 60 7.07 1.79 6.03
C GLY A 60 6.08 1.05 5.12
N LEU A 61 6.28 1.07 3.80
CA LEU A 61 5.42 0.33 2.88
C LEU A 61 5.61 -1.19 3.01
N PRO A 62 4.52 -1.98 2.99
CA PRO A 62 4.62 -3.43 3.02
C PRO A 62 5.39 -3.98 1.83
N GLY A 63 6.33 -4.89 2.08
CA GLY A 63 7.13 -5.53 1.02
C GLY A 63 6.30 -6.25 -0.04
N GLY A 64 5.11 -6.78 0.32
CA GLY A 64 4.16 -7.39 -0.62
C GLY A 64 3.60 -6.45 -1.68
N MET A 65 3.73 -5.14 -1.49
CA MET A 65 3.31 -4.14 -2.49
C MET A 65 4.35 -3.88 -3.57
N MET A 66 5.57 -4.41 -3.44
CA MET A 66 6.67 -4.08 -4.35
C MET A 66 6.36 -4.42 -5.81
N GLY A 67 5.71 -5.54 -6.07
CA GLY A 67 5.31 -5.94 -7.43
C GLY A 67 4.37 -4.94 -8.08
N SER A 68 3.29 -4.55 -7.40
CA SER A 68 2.34 -3.56 -7.91
C SER A 68 2.95 -2.16 -8.02
N LEU A 69 3.78 -1.78 -7.05
CA LEU A 69 4.46 -0.49 -7.06
C LEU A 69 5.40 -0.36 -8.27
N MET A 70 6.20 -1.39 -8.56
CA MET A 70 7.11 -1.38 -9.72
C MET A 70 6.35 -1.40 -11.04
N ALA A 71 5.20 -2.09 -11.12
CA ALA A 71 4.36 -2.08 -12.32
C ALA A 71 3.76 -0.68 -12.58
N ASP A 72 3.21 -0.04 -11.53
CA ASP A 72 2.64 1.30 -11.63
C ASP A 72 3.72 2.34 -11.96
N LEU A 73 4.90 2.25 -11.33
CA LEU A 73 6.03 3.12 -11.60
C LEU A 73 6.45 3.05 -13.08
N LYS A 74 6.63 1.83 -13.61
CA LYS A 74 6.96 1.62 -15.03
C LYS A 74 5.89 2.19 -15.96
N GLY A 75 4.61 2.00 -15.62
CA GLY A 75 3.49 2.53 -16.39
C GLY A 75 3.49 4.06 -16.47
N MET A 76 3.96 4.75 -15.43
CA MET A 76 3.94 6.21 -15.37
C MET A 76 5.28 6.87 -15.70
N HIS A 77 6.38 6.13 -15.69
CA HIS A 77 7.73 6.65 -15.90
C HIS A 77 7.87 7.48 -17.19
N ALA A 78 7.39 6.94 -18.32
CA ALA A 78 7.47 7.63 -19.61
C ALA A 78 6.65 8.94 -19.62
N ALA A 79 5.47 8.94 -19.01
CA ALA A 79 4.60 10.11 -18.94
C ALA A 79 5.20 11.20 -18.03
N ILE A 80 5.72 10.83 -16.86
CA ILE A 80 6.40 11.75 -15.94
C ILE A 80 7.59 12.39 -16.64
N ASN A 81 8.47 11.60 -17.28
CA ASN A 81 9.64 12.10 -17.98
C ASN A 81 9.29 13.00 -19.15
N ALA A 82 8.25 12.67 -19.93
CA ALA A 82 7.79 13.54 -20.99
C ALA A 82 7.37 14.93 -20.48
N ASN A 83 6.70 14.98 -19.32
CA ASN A 83 6.32 16.24 -18.67
C ASN A 83 7.54 17.02 -18.16
N LEU A 84 8.50 16.34 -17.50
CA LEU A 84 9.72 16.96 -17.00
C LEU A 84 10.53 17.61 -18.13
N VAL A 85 10.75 16.87 -19.23
CA VAL A 85 11.48 17.35 -20.40
C VAL A 85 10.77 18.56 -21.05
N LYS A 86 9.44 18.53 -21.18
CA LYS A 86 8.67 19.70 -21.69
C LYS A 86 8.87 20.96 -20.84
N ARG A 87 9.18 20.80 -19.57
CA ARG A 87 9.45 21.90 -18.62
C ARG A 87 10.93 22.24 -18.50
N GLY A 88 11.80 21.68 -19.35
CA GLY A 88 13.24 21.92 -19.34
C GLY A 88 13.98 21.24 -18.18
N GLN A 89 13.38 20.24 -17.56
CA GLN A 89 13.97 19.44 -16.49
C GLN A 89 14.56 18.15 -17.06
N SER A 90 15.54 17.57 -16.36
CA SER A 90 16.12 16.29 -16.75
C SER A 90 15.14 15.14 -16.55
N ALA A 91 15.19 14.16 -17.44
CA ALA A 91 14.49 12.90 -17.24
C ALA A 91 15.12 12.12 -16.06
N LEU A 92 14.29 11.40 -15.32
CA LEU A 92 14.68 10.53 -14.21
C LEU A 92 14.79 9.09 -14.69
N SER A 93 15.76 8.34 -14.17
CA SER A 93 15.78 6.88 -14.28
C SER A 93 14.64 6.25 -13.45
N GLU A 94 14.36 4.97 -13.66
CA GLU A 94 13.38 4.23 -12.81
C GLU A 94 13.79 4.25 -11.34
N ASP A 95 15.10 4.12 -11.04
CA ASP A 95 15.61 4.11 -9.67
C ASP A 95 15.50 5.48 -9.01
N GLU A 96 15.81 6.57 -9.73
CA GLU A 96 15.63 7.94 -9.22
C GLU A 96 14.15 8.23 -8.95
N LEU A 97 13.26 7.83 -9.86
CA LEU A 97 11.83 8.00 -9.66
C LEU A 97 11.31 7.16 -8.47
N LEU A 98 11.87 5.98 -8.24
CA LEU A 98 11.57 5.14 -7.08
C LEU A 98 11.97 5.82 -5.77
N VAL A 99 13.13 6.46 -5.72
CA VAL A 99 13.58 7.25 -4.56
C VAL A 99 12.63 8.43 -4.31
N GLU A 100 12.29 9.20 -5.35
CA GLU A 100 11.33 10.31 -5.25
C GLU A 100 9.96 9.82 -4.74
N LEU A 101 9.52 8.62 -5.16
CA LEU A 101 8.27 8.03 -4.70
C LEU A 101 8.30 7.69 -3.20
N PHE A 102 9.39 7.12 -2.72
CA PHE A 102 9.52 6.80 -1.30
C PHE A 102 9.62 8.05 -0.44
N ASP A 103 10.33 9.07 -0.88
CA ASP A 103 10.40 10.36 -0.19
C ASP A 103 9.00 11.00 -0.12
N GLU A 104 8.24 10.94 -1.22
CA GLU A 104 6.88 11.45 -1.24
C GLU A 104 5.95 10.65 -0.32
N VAL A 105 6.06 9.32 -0.25
CA VAL A 105 5.31 8.49 0.71
C VAL A 105 5.61 8.91 2.14
N GLN A 106 6.89 9.06 2.50
CA GLN A 106 7.30 9.51 3.84
C GLN A 106 6.73 10.90 4.17
N ARG A 107 6.70 11.79 3.20
CA ARG A 107 6.18 13.15 3.37
C ARG A 107 4.67 13.16 3.59
N ILE A 108 3.91 12.43 2.77
CA ILE A 108 2.43 12.50 2.80
C ILE A 108 1.80 11.60 3.85
N TRP A 109 2.43 10.53 4.25
CA TRP A 109 1.86 9.57 5.21
C TRP A 109 1.43 10.23 6.53
N PRO A 110 2.28 11.03 7.22
CA PRO A 110 1.85 11.77 8.41
C PRO A 110 0.77 12.82 8.09
N MET A 111 0.82 13.47 6.92
CA MET A 111 -0.20 14.45 6.53
C MET A 111 -1.60 13.83 6.38
N LEU A 112 -1.66 12.54 6.07
CA LEU A 112 -2.90 11.77 5.90
C LEU A 112 -3.41 11.13 7.21
N GLY A 113 -2.87 11.53 8.37
CA GLY A 113 -3.26 11.00 9.67
C GLY A 113 -2.67 9.63 9.99
N THR A 114 -1.49 9.31 9.46
CA THR A 114 -0.73 8.07 9.71
C THR A 114 -1.57 6.79 9.61
N PRO A 115 -2.33 6.57 8.52
CA PRO A 115 -3.12 5.35 8.38
C PRO A 115 -2.23 4.11 8.49
N CYS A 116 -2.77 3.02 9.05
CA CYS A 116 -2.06 1.74 9.07
C CYS A 116 -1.74 1.31 7.63
N LEU A 117 -0.45 1.07 7.34
CA LEU A 117 -0.01 0.73 5.99
C LEU A 117 -0.28 -0.76 5.65
N VAL A 118 -1.55 -1.15 5.77
CA VAL A 118 -2.10 -2.43 5.31
C VAL A 118 -3.12 -2.18 4.21
N THR A 119 -3.43 -3.20 3.41
CA THR A 119 -4.46 -3.12 2.36
C THR A 119 -5.84 -2.79 2.99
N PRO A 120 -6.60 -1.82 2.44
CA PRO A 120 -6.33 -1.03 1.23
C PRO A 120 -5.54 0.27 1.46
N PHE A 121 -5.32 0.71 2.69
CA PHE A 121 -4.80 2.04 3.03
C PHE A 121 -3.37 2.26 2.52
N SER A 122 -2.52 1.24 2.56
CA SER A 122 -1.18 1.31 1.97
C SER A 122 -1.22 1.60 0.46
N GLN A 123 -2.23 1.07 -0.24
CA GLN A 123 -2.43 1.35 -1.67
C GLN A 123 -2.87 2.80 -1.89
N TYR A 124 -3.73 3.35 -1.01
CA TYR A 124 -4.15 4.75 -1.11
C TYR A 124 -2.97 5.69 -0.92
N VAL A 125 -2.12 5.46 0.08
CA VAL A 125 -0.93 6.28 0.32
C VAL A 125 0.04 6.20 -0.86
N LYS A 126 0.33 4.98 -1.34
CA LYS A 126 1.18 4.77 -2.52
C LYS A 126 0.64 5.48 -3.75
N ASN A 127 -0.65 5.32 -4.05
CA ASN A 127 -1.27 5.94 -5.21
C ASN A 127 -1.28 7.47 -5.10
N ALA A 128 -1.53 8.02 -3.91
CA ALA A 128 -1.45 9.46 -3.69
C ALA A 128 -0.04 10.00 -3.92
N ALA A 129 0.99 9.32 -3.43
CA ALA A 129 2.38 9.69 -3.67
C ALA A 129 2.70 9.69 -5.17
N LEU A 130 2.32 8.64 -5.88
CA LEU A 130 2.56 8.53 -7.32
C LEU A 130 1.82 9.60 -8.13
N MET A 131 0.55 9.90 -7.76
CA MET A 131 -0.21 10.98 -8.38
C MET A 131 0.37 12.36 -8.07
N ASN A 132 0.93 12.57 -6.88
CA ASN A 132 1.63 13.80 -6.54
C ASN A 132 2.89 13.99 -7.39
N LEU A 133 3.69 12.94 -7.62
CA LEU A 133 4.84 13.00 -8.52
C LEU A 133 4.42 13.33 -9.95
N TYR A 134 3.34 12.72 -10.42
CA TYR A 134 2.78 13.02 -11.73
C TYR A 134 2.32 14.49 -11.81
N SER A 135 1.56 14.98 -10.84
CA SER A 135 1.12 16.38 -10.78
C SER A 135 2.32 17.35 -10.69
N LYS A 136 3.32 17.04 -9.86
CA LYS A 136 4.58 17.80 -9.77
C LYS A 136 5.29 17.88 -11.13
N SER A 137 5.33 16.78 -11.90
CA SER A 137 5.93 16.77 -13.25
C SER A 137 5.22 17.71 -14.21
N MET A 138 3.91 17.89 -14.04
CA MET A 138 3.10 18.85 -14.80
C MET A 138 3.16 20.29 -14.28
N GLY A 139 3.75 20.53 -13.10
CA GLY A 139 3.76 21.82 -12.40
C GLY A 139 2.50 22.13 -11.61
N GLU A 140 1.70 21.12 -11.37
CA GLU A 140 0.51 21.22 -10.53
C GLU A 140 0.83 21.06 -9.04
N LYS A 141 -0.09 21.48 -8.18
CA LYS A 141 0.04 21.29 -6.73
C LYS A 141 -0.17 19.82 -6.33
N PRO A 142 0.44 19.37 -5.22
CA PRO A 142 0.13 18.07 -4.62
C PRO A 142 -1.37 17.91 -4.34
N PHE A 143 -1.85 16.67 -4.30
CA PHE A 143 -3.24 16.33 -4.01
C PHE A 143 -4.30 16.87 -4.99
N THR A 144 -3.88 17.41 -6.14
CA THR A 144 -4.79 17.80 -7.22
C THR A 144 -5.57 16.59 -7.74
N ARG A 145 -4.91 15.43 -7.77
CA ARG A 145 -5.46 14.15 -8.25
C ARG A 145 -5.49 13.15 -7.10
N MET A 146 -6.68 12.92 -6.55
CA MET A 146 -6.86 11.97 -5.44
C MET A 146 -7.95 10.96 -5.79
N ASP A 147 -7.69 9.70 -5.43
CA ASP A 147 -8.67 8.62 -5.57
C ASP A 147 -9.89 8.88 -4.66
N PRO A 148 -11.14 8.73 -5.17
CA PRO A 148 -12.35 8.83 -4.35
C PRO A 148 -12.34 7.92 -3.11
N ALA A 149 -11.79 6.72 -3.20
CA ALA A 149 -11.69 5.79 -2.07
C ALA A 149 -10.77 6.32 -0.95
N MET A 150 -9.70 7.04 -1.31
CA MET A 150 -8.83 7.70 -0.35
C MET A 150 -9.56 8.81 0.42
N TRP A 151 -10.47 9.53 -0.23
CA TRP A 151 -11.33 10.50 0.45
C TRP A 151 -12.22 9.84 1.50
N GLY A 152 -12.74 8.64 1.21
CA GLY A 152 -13.50 7.86 2.21
C GLY A 152 -12.69 7.60 3.49
N MET A 153 -11.41 7.25 3.36
CA MET A 153 -10.49 7.08 4.49
C MET A 153 -10.26 8.41 5.24
N ILE A 154 -9.89 9.48 4.52
CA ILE A 154 -9.60 10.80 5.09
C ILE A 154 -10.80 11.36 5.84
N LEU A 155 -11.99 11.21 5.29
CA LEU A 155 -13.23 11.75 5.87
C LEU A 155 -13.79 10.91 7.03
N GLY A 156 -13.12 9.84 7.44
CA GLY A 156 -13.53 9.01 8.57
C GLY A 156 -14.54 7.91 8.26
N LYS A 157 -14.93 7.70 6.99
CA LYS A 157 -15.89 6.66 6.58
C LYS A 157 -15.36 5.23 6.75
N SER A 158 -14.04 5.09 6.93
CA SER A 158 -13.39 3.81 7.23
C SER A 158 -12.91 3.70 8.68
N GLY A 159 -13.40 4.59 9.56
CA GLY A 159 -13.01 4.67 10.94
C GLY A 159 -12.03 5.82 11.23
N LYS A 160 -11.73 5.97 12.51
CA LYS A 160 -10.83 7.03 12.99
C LYS A 160 -9.38 6.73 12.59
N LEU A 161 -8.70 7.73 12.04
CA LEU A 161 -7.26 7.63 11.74
C LEU A 161 -6.43 7.67 13.02
N PRO A 162 -5.26 7.01 13.07
CA PRO A 162 -4.38 7.01 14.24
C PRO A 162 -3.80 8.38 14.58
N GLY A 163 -3.48 9.17 13.58
CA GLY A 163 -2.93 10.51 13.72
C GLY A 163 -3.88 11.61 13.25
N GLU A 164 -3.47 12.85 13.46
CA GLU A 164 -4.21 14.02 12.99
C GLU A 164 -3.93 14.27 11.50
N LEU A 165 -4.94 14.74 10.78
CA LEU A 165 -4.79 15.19 9.40
C LEU A 165 -4.05 16.53 9.37
N ALA A 166 -3.18 16.71 8.39
CA ALA A 166 -2.55 18.00 8.16
C ALA A 166 -3.59 19.07 7.80
N PRO A 167 -3.38 20.32 8.25
CA PRO A 167 -4.31 21.43 7.95
C PRO A 167 -4.63 21.58 6.46
N GLU A 168 -3.63 21.38 5.59
CA GLU A 168 -3.79 21.46 4.12
C GLU A 168 -4.79 20.44 3.59
N ILE A 169 -4.83 19.24 4.16
CA ILE A 169 -5.78 18.19 3.77
C ILE A 169 -7.19 18.53 4.22
N ILE A 170 -7.31 19.10 5.44
CA ILE A 170 -8.59 19.55 5.98
C ILE A 170 -9.15 20.71 5.14
N GLU A 171 -8.32 21.68 4.79
CA GLU A 171 -8.71 22.80 3.94
C GLU A 171 -9.13 22.33 2.55
N LEU A 172 -8.37 21.42 1.95
CA LEU A 172 -8.70 20.84 0.66
C LEU A 172 -10.04 20.09 0.67
N ALA A 173 -10.35 19.37 1.75
CA ALA A 173 -11.65 18.72 1.92
C ALA A 173 -12.79 19.77 1.97
N LYS A 174 -12.59 20.84 2.73
CA LYS A 174 -13.56 21.95 2.83
C LYS A 174 -13.78 22.68 1.50
N GLU A 175 -12.70 22.98 0.77
CA GLU A 175 -12.77 23.59 -0.55
C GLU A 175 -13.57 22.75 -1.55
N LYS A 176 -13.51 21.41 -1.41
CA LYS A 176 -14.30 20.47 -2.21
C LYS A 176 -15.73 20.26 -1.71
N GLY A 177 -16.14 20.94 -0.63
CA GLY A 177 -17.47 20.77 -0.01
C GLY A 177 -17.69 19.40 0.61
N MET A 178 -16.62 18.74 1.07
CA MET A 178 -16.69 17.43 1.69
C MET A 178 -16.91 17.54 3.20
N GLU A 179 -17.74 16.65 3.74
CA GLU A 179 -18.04 16.59 5.17
C GLU A 179 -17.34 15.42 5.83
N PHE A 180 -16.78 15.67 7.02
CA PHE A 180 -16.17 14.63 7.84
C PHE A 180 -17.25 13.81 8.54
N TYR A 181 -17.09 12.51 8.51
CA TYR A 181 -17.95 11.54 9.16
C TYR A 181 -17.38 11.22 10.56
N THR A 182 -18.17 11.43 11.60
CA THR A 182 -17.74 11.28 13.01
C THR A 182 -18.48 10.18 13.76
N ASP A 183 -19.52 9.61 13.14
CA ASP A 183 -20.31 8.53 13.72
C ASP A 183 -19.68 7.16 13.48
N ASP A 184 -20.34 6.10 13.91
CA ASP A 184 -19.85 4.73 13.70
C ASP A 184 -19.86 4.37 12.21
N PRO A 185 -18.71 4.05 11.61
CA PRO A 185 -18.62 3.68 10.19
C PRO A 185 -19.47 2.46 9.81
N GLN A 186 -19.77 1.59 10.75
CA GLN A 186 -20.66 0.43 10.52
C GLN A 186 -22.07 0.87 10.12
N ALA A 187 -22.52 2.02 10.58
CA ALA A 187 -23.82 2.58 10.21
C ALA A 187 -23.94 2.94 8.71
N LEU A 188 -22.80 3.09 8.01
CA LEU A 188 -22.75 3.34 6.57
C LEU A 188 -23.03 2.08 5.72
N TYR A 189 -22.95 0.90 6.32
CA TYR A 189 -23.06 -0.37 5.62
C TYR A 189 -24.27 -1.14 6.15
N PRO A 190 -25.22 -1.54 5.29
CA PRO A 190 -26.32 -2.38 5.70
C PRO A 190 -25.81 -3.78 6.09
N ASP A 191 -26.53 -4.44 7.00
CA ASP A 191 -26.30 -5.86 7.25
C ASP A 191 -26.79 -6.66 6.03
N VAL A 192 -25.84 -7.16 5.26
CA VAL A 192 -26.08 -7.92 4.03
C VAL A 192 -26.05 -9.44 4.25
N LEU A 193 -25.70 -9.90 5.45
CA LEU A 193 -25.59 -11.33 5.75
C LEU A 193 -26.93 -12.08 5.55
N PRO A 194 -28.08 -11.58 6.01
CA PRO A 194 -29.36 -12.24 5.75
C PRO A 194 -29.69 -12.38 4.27
N GLN A 195 -29.34 -11.36 3.47
CA GLN A 195 -29.52 -11.41 2.02
C GLN A 195 -28.65 -12.49 1.37
N PHE A 196 -27.36 -12.56 1.74
CA PHE A 196 -26.46 -13.58 1.21
C PHE A 196 -26.87 -15.00 1.60
N ILE A 197 -27.35 -15.21 2.82
CA ILE A 197 -27.87 -16.51 3.24
C ILE A 197 -29.06 -16.91 2.36
N ALA A 198 -30.02 -16.01 2.15
CA ALA A 198 -31.17 -16.29 1.30
C ALA A 198 -30.78 -16.58 -0.16
N GLU A 199 -29.80 -15.85 -0.72
CA GLU A 199 -29.26 -16.11 -2.05
C GLU A 199 -28.55 -17.47 -2.16
N MET A 200 -27.82 -17.88 -1.12
CA MET A 200 -27.18 -19.20 -1.04
C MET A 200 -28.21 -20.32 -1.02
N GLU A 201 -29.23 -20.19 -0.16
CA GLU A 201 -30.36 -21.16 -0.08
C GLU A 201 -31.07 -21.27 -1.43
N GLU A 202 -31.41 -20.15 -2.09
CA GLU A 202 -32.04 -20.15 -3.41
C GLU A 202 -31.21 -20.87 -4.47
N LYS A 203 -29.87 -20.73 -4.39
CA LYS A 203 -28.91 -21.37 -5.32
C LYS A 203 -28.57 -22.82 -4.93
N GLY A 204 -29.09 -23.33 -3.81
CA GLY A 204 -28.77 -24.65 -3.28
C GLY A 204 -27.31 -24.80 -2.84
N TRP A 205 -26.73 -23.74 -2.32
CA TRP A 205 -25.38 -23.73 -1.73
C TRP A 205 -25.51 -23.95 -0.22
N ASP A 206 -24.91 -25.01 0.28
CA ASP A 206 -24.90 -25.38 1.72
C ASP A 206 -23.70 -24.70 2.44
#